data_dd7a64ae4f412119c76324508671ce5f
#
_entry.id   dd7a64ae4f412119c76324508671ce5f
#
_cell.length_a   1.000
_cell.length_b   1.000
_cell.length_c   1.000
_cell.angle_alpha   90.00
_cell.angle_beta   90.00
_cell.angle_gamma   90.00
#
_symmetry.space_group_name_H-M   'P 1'
#
loop_
_entity.id
_entity.type
_entity.pdbx_description
1 polymer ?
#
loop_
_entity_poly.entity_id
_entity_poly.type
_entity_poly.pdbx_seq_one_letter_code
_entity_poly.pdbx_strand_id
1 'polypeptide(L)'
;MDRVRFNNWRRNSWSRTIINGKRIIMYFKKYETHPDFLGDTIKDINQVGGMDDTVLHIAARNNSLNDALVFLQNGALIDLKGDLGYTPLHYACMFGNIEIVKVLLDNGSDKNIQNEFGENAVRIAINSSSENKEKIVKLLNNFRKRK
;
A
#
# COMPACT_ATOMS: atom_id res chain seq x y z
N MET A 1 -4.63 -22.84 -7.17
CA MET A 1 -3.98 -21.52 -7.14
C MET A 1 -4.50 -20.72 -8.32
N ASP A 2 -5.56 -19.98 -8.08
CA ASP A 2 -6.17 -19.23 -9.16
C ASP A 2 -5.32 -18.02 -9.46
N ARG A 3 -4.59 -18.12 -10.56
CA ARG A 3 -4.05 -16.92 -11.18
C ARG A 3 -5.25 -16.08 -11.58
N VAL A 4 -5.52 -15.02 -10.82
CA VAL A 4 -6.42 -13.97 -11.29
C VAL A 4 -5.84 -13.55 -12.63
N ARG A 5 -6.50 -13.96 -13.70
CA ARG A 5 -6.05 -13.65 -15.05
C ARG A 5 -6.23 -12.16 -15.24
N PHE A 6 -5.12 -11.44 -15.21
CA PHE A 6 -5.08 -9.98 -15.42
C PHE A 6 -5.62 -9.51 -16.77
N ASN A 7 -6.01 -10.43 -17.64
CA ASN A 7 -6.40 -10.14 -19.01
C ASN A 7 -7.80 -9.53 -19.18
N ASN A 8 -8.52 -9.27 -18.10
CA ASN A 8 -9.90 -8.78 -18.18
C ASN A 8 -10.12 -7.39 -17.58
N TRP A 9 -9.08 -6.57 -17.57
CA TRP A 9 -9.12 -5.17 -17.14
C TRP A 9 -10.19 -4.33 -17.84
N ARG A 10 -10.61 -4.75 -19.03
CA ARG A 10 -11.46 -3.95 -19.91
C ARG A 10 -12.95 -4.01 -19.62
N ARG A 11 -13.41 -4.83 -18.66
CA ARG A 11 -14.86 -5.04 -18.43
C ARG A 11 -15.20 -5.21 -16.96
N ASN A 12 -14.93 -4.22 -16.09
CA ASN A 12 -15.42 -4.20 -14.69
C ASN A 12 -15.35 -5.55 -13.96
N SER A 13 -14.28 -6.32 -14.19
CA SER A 13 -14.15 -7.69 -13.68
C SER A 13 -13.84 -7.75 -12.18
N TRP A 14 -13.42 -6.64 -11.59
CA TRP A 14 -13.13 -6.52 -10.15
C TRP A 14 -14.33 -6.88 -9.27
N SER A 15 -15.55 -6.56 -9.75
CA SER A 15 -16.77 -6.88 -9.01
C SER A 15 -17.00 -8.39 -8.85
N ARG A 16 -16.32 -9.22 -9.63
CA ARG A 16 -16.45 -10.69 -9.62
C ARG A 16 -15.27 -11.40 -8.97
N THR A 17 -14.16 -10.71 -8.68
CA THR A 17 -13.00 -11.33 -8.04
C THR A 17 -13.35 -11.69 -6.60
N ILE A 18 -13.26 -12.99 -6.29
CA ILE A 18 -13.51 -13.51 -4.95
C ILE A 18 -12.16 -13.78 -4.28
N ILE A 19 -11.95 -13.18 -3.11
CA ILE A 19 -10.77 -13.36 -2.28
C ILE A 19 -11.24 -13.76 -0.89
N ASN A 20 -10.76 -14.89 -0.40
CA ASN A 20 -11.18 -15.42 0.90
C ASN A 20 -12.71 -15.47 1.08
N GLY A 21 -13.44 -15.85 0.03
CA GLY A 21 -14.91 -15.93 0.02
C GLY A 21 -15.64 -14.58 -0.07
N LYS A 22 -14.90 -13.47 -0.22
CA LYS A 22 -15.48 -12.12 -0.38
C LYS A 22 -15.09 -11.52 -1.72
N ARG A 23 -15.99 -10.75 -2.33
CA ARG A 23 -15.66 -10.01 -3.55
C ARG A 23 -14.71 -8.86 -3.19
N ILE A 24 -13.74 -8.57 -4.04
CA ILE A 24 -12.79 -7.47 -3.83
C ILE A 24 -13.51 -6.12 -3.66
N ILE A 25 -14.66 -5.96 -4.29
CA ILE A 25 -15.49 -4.76 -4.14
C ILE A 25 -15.89 -4.49 -2.68
N MET A 26 -15.99 -5.53 -1.86
CA MET A 26 -16.29 -5.37 -0.43
C MET A 26 -15.11 -4.74 0.32
N TYR A 27 -13.90 -5.00 -0.15
CA TYR A 27 -12.72 -4.34 0.40
C TYR A 27 -12.68 -2.86 0.02
N PHE A 28 -13.06 -2.52 -1.22
CA PHE A 28 -13.10 -1.14 -1.67
C PHE A 28 -14.16 -0.31 -0.92
N LYS A 29 -15.33 -0.88 -0.66
CA LYS A 29 -16.45 -0.19 -0.02
C LYS A 29 -16.08 0.48 1.30
N LYS A 30 -15.21 -0.14 2.06
CA LYS A 30 -14.67 0.41 3.30
C LYS A 30 -13.82 1.67 3.05
N TYR A 31 -13.17 1.77 1.90
CA TYR A 31 -12.31 2.89 1.52
C TYR A 31 -13.08 4.01 0.82
N GLU A 32 -14.23 3.72 0.22
CA GLU A 32 -15.08 4.73 -0.42
C GLU A 32 -15.58 5.79 0.56
N THR A 33 -15.66 5.45 1.85
CA THR A 33 -16.02 6.41 2.93
C THR A 33 -14.81 7.17 3.47
N HIS A 34 -13.60 6.82 3.03
CA HIS A 34 -12.39 7.52 3.44
C HIS A 34 -12.37 8.94 2.84
N PRO A 35 -11.89 9.95 3.59
CA PRO A 35 -11.82 11.34 3.11
C PRO A 35 -11.17 11.49 1.73
N ASP A 36 -10.18 10.67 1.40
CA ASP A 36 -9.48 10.74 0.12
C ASP A 36 -10.38 10.38 -1.07
N PHE A 37 -11.38 9.52 -0.86
CA PHE A 37 -12.32 9.13 -1.92
C PHE A 37 -13.67 9.85 -1.84
N LEU A 38 -14.02 10.43 -0.69
CA LEU A 38 -15.21 11.27 -0.47
C LEU A 38 -16.53 10.69 -1.02
N GLY A 39 -16.65 9.36 -0.97
CA GLY A 39 -17.84 8.66 -1.49
C GLY A 39 -17.77 8.29 -2.96
N ASP A 40 -16.66 8.56 -3.63
CA ASP A 40 -16.43 8.08 -4.99
C ASP A 40 -16.34 6.57 -5.03
N THR A 41 -16.99 5.97 -6.03
CA THR A 41 -16.89 4.54 -6.25
C THR A 41 -15.50 4.15 -6.73
N ILE A 42 -14.84 3.27 -6.00
CA ILE A 42 -13.52 2.75 -6.39
C ILE A 42 -13.71 1.67 -7.46
N LYS A 43 -13.22 1.93 -8.66
CA LYS A 43 -13.34 1.06 -9.84
C LYS A 43 -12.05 0.33 -10.18
N ASP A 44 -10.93 0.83 -9.70
CA ASP A 44 -9.59 0.29 -9.98
C ASP A 44 -8.75 0.31 -8.70
N ILE A 45 -7.93 -0.75 -8.51
CA ILE A 45 -7.09 -0.89 -7.31
C ILE A 45 -6.02 0.20 -7.20
N ASN A 46 -5.62 0.78 -8.33
CA ASN A 46 -4.66 1.87 -8.40
C ASN A 46 -5.33 3.23 -8.61
N GLN A 47 -6.66 3.30 -8.46
CA GLN A 47 -7.38 4.56 -8.48
C GLN A 47 -6.87 5.45 -7.35
N VAL A 48 -6.54 6.68 -7.68
CA VAL A 48 -6.13 7.69 -6.70
C VAL A 48 -7.36 8.47 -6.22
N GLY A 49 -7.36 8.79 -4.94
CA GLY A 49 -8.34 9.68 -4.34
C GLY A 49 -7.97 11.16 -4.51
N GLY A 50 -8.67 12.02 -3.80
CA GLY A 50 -8.47 13.47 -3.88
C GLY A 50 -7.13 13.98 -3.40
N MET A 51 -6.40 13.18 -2.63
CA MET A 51 -5.03 13.43 -2.19
C MET A 51 -3.99 12.58 -2.91
N ASP A 52 -4.31 12.07 -4.10
CA ASP A 52 -3.44 11.19 -4.90
C ASP A 52 -3.09 9.84 -4.25
N ASP A 53 -3.62 9.52 -3.08
CA ASP A 53 -3.40 8.23 -2.42
C ASP A 53 -4.31 7.14 -2.99
N THR A 54 -3.77 5.92 -3.11
CA THR A 54 -4.53 4.71 -3.45
C THR A 54 -4.99 3.98 -2.18
N VAL A 55 -5.83 2.96 -2.35
CA VAL A 55 -6.23 2.09 -1.23
C VAL A 55 -5.04 1.43 -0.53
N LEU A 56 -3.94 1.15 -1.25
CA LEU A 56 -2.73 0.60 -0.64
C LEU A 56 -2.02 1.61 0.26
N HIS A 57 -1.96 2.88 -0.12
CA HIS A 57 -1.42 3.95 0.75
C HIS A 57 -2.21 4.04 2.05
N ILE A 58 -3.53 4.05 1.95
CA ILE A 58 -4.41 4.15 3.12
C ILE A 58 -4.28 2.90 4.01
N ALA A 59 -4.23 1.70 3.42
CA ALA A 59 -4.02 0.46 4.18
C ALA A 59 -2.68 0.47 4.93
N ALA A 60 -1.62 0.99 4.29
CA ALA A 60 -0.30 1.11 4.90
C ALA A 60 -0.29 2.12 6.06
N ARG A 61 -0.98 3.24 5.90
CA ARG A 61 -1.16 4.26 6.95
C ARG A 61 -1.92 3.72 8.15
N ASN A 62 -3.01 3.00 7.90
CA ASN A 62 -3.97 2.55 8.92
C ASN A 62 -3.60 1.19 9.55
N ASN A 63 -2.43 0.65 9.25
CA ASN A 63 -2.01 -0.68 9.71
C ASN A 63 -2.99 -1.81 9.35
N SER A 64 -3.62 -1.72 8.20
CA SER A 64 -4.58 -2.70 7.71
C SER A 64 -3.84 -3.81 6.93
N LEU A 65 -3.17 -4.71 7.64
CA LEU A 65 -2.30 -5.74 7.05
C LEU A 65 -3.04 -6.65 6.07
N ASN A 66 -4.23 -7.14 6.45
CA ASN A 66 -5.02 -8.02 5.58
C ASN A 66 -5.41 -7.33 4.28
N ASP A 67 -5.81 -6.07 4.34
CA ASP A 67 -6.19 -5.31 3.16
C ASP A 67 -4.97 -5.06 2.26
N ALA A 68 -3.82 -4.69 2.85
CA ALA A 68 -2.58 -4.52 2.10
C ALA A 68 -2.18 -5.78 1.34
N LEU A 69 -2.27 -6.95 1.99
CA LEU A 69 -2.00 -8.25 1.35
C LEU A 69 -2.96 -8.51 0.19
N VAL A 70 -4.25 -8.28 0.40
CA VAL A 70 -5.29 -8.45 -0.64
C VAL A 70 -5.01 -7.52 -1.82
N PHE A 71 -4.69 -6.25 -1.58
CA PHE A 71 -4.41 -5.30 -2.65
C PHE A 71 -3.16 -5.66 -3.44
N LEU A 72 -2.07 -6.06 -2.77
CA LEU A 72 -0.86 -6.51 -3.44
C LEU A 72 -1.09 -7.76 -4.28
N GLN A 73 -1.86 -8.74 -3.79
CA GLN A 73 -2.22 -9.95 -4.54
C GLN A 73 -3.08 -9.65 -5.78
N ASN A 74 -3.72 -8.49 -5.82
CA ASN A 74 -4.61 -8.08 -6.90
C ASN A 74 -4.05 -6.95 -7.78
N GLY A 75 -2.75 -6.76 -7.76
CA GLY A 75 -2.07 -5.88 -8.70
C GLY A 75 -1.95 -4.43 -8.27
N ALA A 76 -2.06 -4.14 -6.96
CA ALA A 76 -1.71 -2.82 -6.46
C ALA A 76 -0.26 -2.49 -6.81
N LEU A 77 -0.03 -1.31 -7.39
CA LEU A 77 1.30 -0.81 -7.70
C LEU A 77 1.98 -0.39 -6.39
N ILE A 78 2.98 -1.18 -6.00
CA ILE A 78 3.58 -1.11 -4.66
C ILE A 78 4.33 0.19 -4.39
N ASP A 79 4.92 0.80 -5.41
CA ASP A 79 5.77 2.00 -5.31
C ASP A 79 5.12 3.23 -5.94
N LEU A 80 3.79 3.21 -6.14
CA LEU A 80 3.09 4.38 -6.64
C LEU A 80 3.25 5.54 -5.65
N LYS A 81 3.58 6.70 -6.17
CA LYS A 81 3.67 7.92 -5.36
C LYS A 81 2.28 8.53 -5.20
N GLY A 82 1.89 8.76 -3.97
CA GLY A 82 0.66 9.45 -3.59
C GLY A 82 0.92 10.90 -3.20
N ASP A 83 0.15 11.40 -2.23
CA ASP A 83 0.29 12.76 -1.73
C ASP A 83 1.75 13.10 -1.38
N LEU A 84 2.22 14.27 -1.83
CA LEU A 84 3.59 14.76 -1.62
C LEU A 84 4.69 13.74 -1.98
N GLY A 85 4.39 12.83 -2.90
CA GLY A 85 5.32 11.80 -3.36
C GLY A 85 5.55 10.66 -2.38
N TYR A 86 4.73 10.51 -1.35
CA TYR A 86 4.82 9.38 -0.42
C TYR A 86 4.41 8.08 -1.10
N THR A 87 5.17 7.01 -0.88
CA THR A 87 4.79 5.65 -1.27
C THR A 87 4.11 4.95 -0.09
N PRO A 88 3.42 3.81 -0.30
CA PRO A 88 2.89 3.02 0.81
C PRO A 88 3.96 2.67 1.87
N LEU A 89 5.20 2.40 1.44
CA LEU A 89 6.31 2.12 2.38
C LEU A 89 6.65 3.33 3.25
N HIS A 90 6.63 4.54 2.71
CA HIS A 90 6.83 5.76 3.49
C HIS A 90 5.79 5.88 4.61
N TYR A 91 4.49 5.66 4.29
CA TYR A 91 3.44 5.70 5.31
C TYR A 91 3.61 4.62 6.37
N ALA A 92 3.91 3.38 5.97
CA ALA A 92 4.13 2.30 6.92
C ALA A 92 5.30 2.62 7.88
N CYS A 93 6.38 3.22 7.37
CA CYS A 93 7.52 3.66 8.19
C CYS A 93 7.17 4.83 9.12
N MET A 94 6.43 5.81 8.60
CA MET A 94 6.01 6.99 9.36
C MET A 94 5.16 6.61 10.57
N PHE A 95 4.22 5.71 10.38
CA PHE A 95 3.26 5.29 11.40
C PHE A 95 3.71 4.08 12.21
N GLY A 96 4.89 3.53 11.95
CA GLY A 96 5.45 2.44 12.73
C GLY A 96 4.81 1.07 12.49
N ASN A 97 4.22 0.86 11.33
CA ASN A 97 3.50 -0.36 10.97
C ASN A 97 4.45 -1.44 10.47
N ILE A 98 5.21 -2.02 11.40
CA ILE A 98 6.35 -2.90 11.11
C ILE A 98 6.00 -4.13 10.24
N GLU A 99 4.83 -4.75 10.46
CA GLU A 99 4.42 -5.92 9.68
C GLU A 99 4.11 -5.53 8.22
N ILE A 100 3.53 -4.35 8.02
CA ILE A 100 3.31 -3.82 6.66
C ILE A 100 4.64 -3.45 6.00
N VAL A 101 5.58 -2.86 6.73
CA VAL A 101 6.94 -2.61 6.23
C VAL A 101 7.57 -3.90 5.71
N LYS A 102 7.50 -4.99 6.50
CA LYS A 102 8.02 -6.30 6.08
C LYS A 102 7.34 -6.80 4.81
N VAL A 103 6.02 -6.77 4.78
CA VAL A 103 5.22 -7.23 3.62
C VAL A 103 5.56 -6.43 2.37
N LEU A 104 5.65 -5.11 2.46
CA LEU A 104 5.99 -4.25 1.32
C LEU A 104 7.41 -4.55 0.81
N LEU A 105 8.38 -4.68 1.69
CA LEU A 105 9.76 -5.03 1.33
C LEU A 105 9.84 -6.42 0.68
N ASP A 106 9.17 -7.41 1.25
CA ASP A 106 9.13 -8.79 0.72
C ASP A 106 8.46 -8.86 -0.66
N ASN A 107 7.54 -7.95 -0.96
CA ASN A 107 6.89 -7.82 -2.27
C ASN A 107 7.61 -6.87 -3.22
N GLY A 108 8.81 -6.43 -2.89
CA GLY A 108 9.70 -5.71 -3.80
C GLY A 108 9.65 -4.20 -3.76
N SER A 109 9.03 -3.61 -2.73
CA SER A 109 9.04 -2.14 -2.57
C SER A 109 10.47 -1.60 -2.52
N ASP A 110 10.69 -0.48 -3.21
CA ASP A 110 11.98 0.19 -3.25
C ASP A 110 12.11 1.23 -2.14
N LYS A 111 12.90 0.87 -1.12
CA LYS A 111 13.17 1.73 0.04
C LYS A 111 13.95 3.02 -0.28
N ASN A 112 14.51 3.14 -1.48
CA ASN A 112 15.31 4.30 -1.89
C ASN A 112 14.50 5.38 -2.60
N ILE A 113 13.25 5.14 -2.93
CA ILE A 113 12.38 6.16 -3.52
C ILE A 113 12.27 7.34 -2.56
N GLN A 114 12.41 8.54 -3.12
CA GLN A 114 12.30 9.79 -2.37
C GLN A 114 10.94 10.45 -2.61
N ASN A 115 10.37 11.00 -1.54
CA ASN A 115 9.21 11.88 -1.61
C ASN A 115 9.63 13.28 -2.16
N GLU A 116 8.70 14.23 -2.19
CA GLU A 116 8.97 15.60 -2.67
C GLU A 116 9.96 16.39 -1.78
N PHE A 117 10.17 15.93 -0.56
CA PHE A 117 11.13 16.52 0.39
C PHE A 117 12.53 15.88 0.32
N GLY A 118 12.75 14.95 -0.61
CA GLY A 118 14.00 14.22 -0.76
C GLY A 118 14.23 13.13 0.31
N GLU A 119 13.19 12.71 1.00
CA GLU A 119 13.27 11.69 2.05
C GLU A 119 12.89 10.32 1.53
N ASN A 120 13.74 9.33 1.76
CA ASN A 120 13.45 7.92 1.52
C ASN A 120 12.87 7.25 2.78
N ALA A 121 12.49 5.97 2.66
CA ALA A 121 11.87 5.23 3.76
C ALA A 121 12.71 5.22 5.05
N VAL A 122 14.04 5.13 4.94
CA VAL A 122 14.94 5.15 6.12
C VAL A 122 14.88 6.51 6.81
N ARG A 123 14.92 7.59 6.04
CA ARG A 123 14.84 8.95 6.60
C ARG A 123 13.52 9.20 7.29
N ILE A 124 12.42 8.77 6.67
CA ILE A 124 11.08 8.83 7.26
C ILE A 124 11.02 8.04 8.58
N ALA A 125 11.56 6.82 8.61
CA ALA A 125 11.58 6.00 9.82
C ALA A 125 12.38 6.65 10.96
N ILE A 126 13.55 7.24 10.65
CA ILE A 126 14.39 7.95 11.63
C ILE A 126 13.64 9.15 12.24
N ASN A 127 12.91 9.89 11.43
CA ASN A 127 12.17 11.08 11.85
C ASN A 127 10.82 10.75 12.50
N SER A 128 10.38 9.50 12.44
CA SER A 128 9.12 9.04 13.02
C SER A 128 9.09 9.16 14.55
N SER A 129 7.94 9.48 15.10
CA SER A 129 7.68 9.41 16.54
C SER A 129 7.23 8.03 17.03
N SER A 130 7.19 7.05 16.14
CA SER A 130 6.74 5.69 16.48
C SER A 130 7.70 4.98 17.43
N GLU A 131 7.14 4.20 18.35
CA GLU A 131 7.90 3.30 19.23
C GLU A 131 8.67 2.23 18.44
N ASN A 132 8.21 1.91 17.24
CA ASN A 132 8.82 0.90 16.38
C ASN A 132 9.95 1.44 15.49
N LYS A 133 10.27 2.74 15.56
CA LYS A 133 11.20 3.36 14.62
C LYS A 133 12.57 2.67 14.53
N GLU A 134 13.15 2.32 15.68
CA GLU A 134 14.47 1.66 15.71
C GLU A 134 14.43 0.28 15.06
N LYS A 135 13.36 -0.47 15.31
CA LYS A 135 13.14 -1.79 14.69
C LYS A 135 12.97 -1.66 13.17
N ILE A 136 12.24 -0.65 12.72
CA ILE A 136 12.01 -0.38 11.29
C ILE A 136 13.30 0.07 10.62
N VAL A 137 14.04 1.00 11.21
CA VAL A 137 15.35 1.44 10.67
C VAL A 137 16.30 0.26 10.53
N LYS A 138 16.39 -0.59 11.56
CA LYS A 138 17.22 -1.80 11.52
C LYS A 138 16.75 -2.76 10.41
N LEU A 139 15.45 -2.96 10.29
CA LEU A 139 14.85 -3.79 9.24
C LEU A 139 15.20 -3.26 7.84
N LEU A 140 15.01 -1.96 7.60
CA LEU A 140 15.31 -1.33 6.31
C LEU A 140 16.80 -1.43 5.96
N ASN A 141 17.69 -1.19 6.92
CA ASN A 141 19.13 -1.24 6.70
C ASN A 141 19.64 -2.66 6.41
N ASN A 142 19.04 -3.65 7.04
CA ASN A 142 19.44 -5.06 6.88
C ASN A 142 18.71 -5.73 5.70
N PHE A 143 17.67 -5.12 5.17
CA PHE A 143 16.92 -5.71 4.08
C PHE A 143 17.73 -5.71 2.78
N ARG A 144 17.93 -6.90 2.24
CA ARG A 144 18.54 -7.11 0.93
C ARG A 144 17.53 -7.81 0.04
N LYS A 145 17.29 -7.24 -1.14
CA LYS A 145 16.45 -7.93 -2.14
C LYS A 145 17.06 -9.31 -2.43
N ARG A 146 16.26 -10.35 -2.32
CA ARG A 146 16.66 -11.69 -2.79
C ARG A 146 16.83 -11.61 -4.30
N LYS A 147 17.98 -12.07 -4.75
CA LYS A 147 18.25 -12.20 -6.18
C LYS A 147 17.44 -13.34 -6.79
#